data_e451a50371505a50ca1230bec2f429e2
#
_entry.id   e451a50371505a50ca1230bec2f429e2
#
_cell.length_a   1.000
_cell.length_b   1.000
_cell.length_c   1.000
_cell.angle_alpha   90.00
_cell.angle_beta   90.00
_cell.angle_gamma   90.00
#
_symmetry.space_group_name_H-M   'P 1'
#
loop_
_entity.id
_entity.type
_entity.pdbx_description
1 polymer ?
#
loop_
_entity_poly.entity_id
_entity_poly.type
_entity_poly.pdbx_seq_one_letter_code
_entity_poly.pdbx_strand_id
1 'polypeptide(L)'
;MSTPPGIAFVTDASRELGRNTALEPADPPHERGDAARNRALLLDAARRLIAARGPDTVTMNEIAAAAGVGKGTLFRRFGSRAGLMIVLLDEDEQAEQQAFLFGPAPLGPSAPPLERLLAYGRARLRFVHTHHALLSDIDRDPQSRYNAPVTLHRTHIHVLLEAAGTTGHLDAQTEALLALLQADYVEHQINERGLTLEQLGDAWESLARKLCGR
;
A
#
# COMPACT_ATOMS: atom_id res chain seq x y z
N MET A 1 9.17 -38.73 13.56
CA MET A 1 8.58 -37.58 14.21
C MET A 1 9.69 -36.53 14.43
N SER A 2 9.87 -35.61 13.49
CA SER A 2 10.89 -34.56 13.60
C SER A 2 10.18 -33.23 13.47
N THR A 3 10.34 -32.42 14.50
CA THR A 3 9.83 -31.05 14.65
C THR A 3 10.60 -30.11 13.70
N PRO A 4 9.95 -29.20 12.97
CA PRO A 4 10.64 -28.20 12.18
C PRO A 4 11.30 -27.13 13.07
N PRO A 5 12.44 -26.54 12.65
CA PRO A 5 13.14 -25.52 13.41
C PRO A 5 12.40 -24.19 13.41
N GLY A 6 12.29 -23.61 14.59
CA GLY A 6 11.70 -22.30 14.81
C GLY A 6 12.52 -21.18 14.16
N ILE A 7 11.81 -20.19 13.63
CA ILE A 7 12.37 -18.97 13.10
C ILE A 7 12.85 -18.12 14.29
N ALA A 8 14.16 -18.03 14.44
CA ALA A 8 14.80 -17.15 15.41
C ALA A 8 14.80 -15.70 14.88
N PHE A 9 14.12 -14.81 15.58
CA PHE A 9 14.30 -13.38 15.41
C PHE A 9 15.71 -13.00 15.90
N VAL A 10 16.52 -12.47 15.00
CA VAL A 10 17.83 -11.92 15.34
C VAL A 10 17.61 -10.55 16.00
N THR A 11 17.65 -10.53 17.31
CA THR A 11 17.89 -9.32 18.10
C THR A 11 19.31 -9.41 18.64
N ASP A 12 20.25 -8.77 17.99
CA ASP A 12 21.49 -8.35 18.67
C ASP A 12 22.07 -7.10 18.01
N ALA A 13 21.74 -5.97 18.62
CA ALA A 13 22.45 -4.71 18.49
C ALA A 13 22.33 -3.94 19.81
N SER A 14 22.83 -4.55 20.89
CA SER A 14 22.91 -3.89 22.20
C SER A 14 24.32 -4.06 22.76
N ARG A 15 25.22 -3.25 22.25
CA ARG A 15 26.46 -2.84 22.98
C ARG A 15 27.04 -1.62 22.28
N GLU A 16 26.83 -0.53 22.93
CA GLU A 16 27.69 0.64 23.19
C GLU A 16 26.86 1.93 23.18
N LEU A 17 26.79 2.51 24.30
CA LEU A 17 27.13 3.87 24.71
C LEU A 17 26.17 4.33 25.82
N GLY A 18 26.67 4.25 27.02
CA GLY A 18 26.15 5.00 28.16
C GLY A 18 26.23 6.51 27.85
N ARG A 19 25.08 7.10 27.55
CA ARG A 19 24.81 8.51 27.78
C ARG A 19 23.46 8.62 28.43
N ASN A 20 23.50 9.15 29.62
CA ASN A 20 22.40 9.61 30.44
C ASN A 20 21.49 10.55 29.59
N THR A 21 20.52 9.99 28.91
CA THR A 21 19.40 10.74 28.34
C THR A 21 18.30 10.70 29.38
N ALA A 22 18.10 11.81 30.06
CA ALA A 22 16.91 12.05 30.85
C ALA A 22 15.69 11.62 30.00
N LEU A 23 14.92 10.64 30.49
CA LEU A 23 13.63 10.28 29.93
C LEU A 23 12.79 11.56 29.92
N GLU A 24 12.55 12.13 28.75
CA GLU A 24 11.52 13.16 28.62
C GLU A 24 10.22 12.61 29.22
N PRO A 25 9.50 13.40 30.02
CA PRO A 25 8.26 12.94 30.62
C PRO A 25 7.31 12.53 29.50
N ALA A 26 6.86 11.28 29.52
CA ALA A 26 5.87 10.78 28.58
C ALA A 26 4.63 11.66 28.65
N ASP A 27 4.20 12.23 27.53
CA ASP A 27 3.00 13.06 27.40
C ASP A 27 1.80 12.39 28.10
N PRO A 28 0.97 13.16 28.83
CA PRO A 28 -0.19 12.63 29.50
C PRO A 28 -1.15 11.97 28.51
N PRO A 29 -1.94 10.95 28.92
CA PRO A 29 -2.82 10.18 28.04
C PRO A 29 -3.80 11.04 27.22
N HIS A 30 -4.18 12.19 27.73
CA HIS A 30 -5.10 13.14 27.06
C HIS A 30 -4.42 13.82 25.86
N GLU A 31 -3.17 14.26 25.99
CA GLU A 31 -2.42 14.88 24.89
C GLU A 31 -2.13 13.86 23.75
N ARG A 32 -1.91 12.59 24.08
CA ARG A 32 -1.77 11.53 23.08
C ARG A 32 -3.07 11.29 22.31
N GLY A 33 -4.22 11.34 22.98
CA GLY A 33 -5.54 11.22 22.37
C GLY A 33 -5.83 12.38 21.40
N ASP A 34 -5.57 13.60 21.81
CA ASP A 34 -5.74 14.80 20.95
C ASP A 34 -4.77 14.81 19.78
N ALA A 35 -3.54 14.36 19.99
CA ALA A 35 -2.56 14.23 18.92
C ALA A 35 -2.98 13.16 17.88
N ALA A 36 -3.52 12.02 18.29
CA ALA A 36 -4.04 10.99 17.40
C ALA A 36 -5.29 11.47 16.65
N ARG A 37 -6.21 12.15 17.33
CA ARG A 37 -7.39 12.75 16.73
C ARG A 37 -7.04 13.81 15.68
N ASN A 38 -6.13 14.73 16.00
CA ASN A 38 -5.68 15.75 15.06
C ASN A 38 -4.97 15.12 13.84
N ARG A 39 -4.21 14.04 14.02
CA ARG A 39 -3.63 13.29 12.91
C ARG A 39 -4.70 12.73 11.98
N ALA A 40 -5.72 12.08 12.53
CA ALA A 40 -6.81 11.52 11.73
C ALA A 40 -7.57 12.62 10.96
N LEU A 41 -7.88 13.75 11.59
CA LEU A 41 -8.54 14.88 10.94
C LEU A 41 -7.72 15.44 9.77
N LEU A 42 -6.40 15.56 9.93
CA LEU A 42 -5.51 16.06 8.89
C LEU A 42 -5.43 15.10 7.70
N LEU A 43 -5.31 13.79 7.95
CA LEU A 43 -5.25 12.78 6.88
C LEU A 43 -6.59 12.67 6.14
N ASP A 44 -7.71 12.69 6.86
CA ASP A 44 -9.04 12.68 6.25
C ASP A 44 -9.30 13.93 5.39
N ALA A 45 -8.94 15.13 5.87
CA ALA A 45 -9.02 16.36 5.09
C ALA A 45 -8.13 16.31 3.84
N ALA A 46 -6.92 15.77 3.95
CA ALA A 46 -6.01 15.59 2.83
C ALA A 46 -6.61 14.64 1.77
N ARG A 47 -7.13 13.47 2.17
CA ARG A 47 -7.79 12.53 1.25
C ARG A 47 -8.95 13.17 0.49
N ARG A 48 -9.85 13.87 1.20
CA ARG A 48 -10.99 14.56 0.56
C ARG A 48 -10.54 15.61 -0.46
N LEU A 49 -9.57 16.43 -0.12
CA LEU A 49 -9.08 17.49 -1.01
C LEU A 49 -8.35 16.91 -2.23
N ILE A 50 -7.53 15.88 -2.04
CA ILE A 50 -6.82 15.18 -3.11
C ILE A 50 -7.81 14.49 -4.05
N ALA A 51 -8.81 13.80 -3.53
CA ALA A 51 -9.84 13.17 -4.34
C ALA A 51 -10.65 14.17 -5.17
N ALA A 52 -10.88 15.37 -4.64
CA ALA A 52 -11.65 16.41 -5.34
C ALA A 52 -10.87 17.16 -6.42
N ARG A 53 -9.55 17.34 -6.26
CA ARG A 53 -8.76 18.29 -7.08
C ARG A 53 -7.42 17.73 -7.60
N GLY A 54 -7.11 16.49 -7.27
CA GLY A 54 -5.81 15.87 -7.56
C GLY A 54 -4.71 16.27 -6.56
N PRO A 55 -3.68 15.41 -6.43
CA PRO A 55 -2.64 15.59 -5.42
C PRO A 55 -1.85 16.89 -5.63
N ASP A 56 -1.55 17.28 -6.88
CA ASP A 56 -0.63 18.39 -7.17
C ASP A 56 -1.18 19.78 -6.85
N THR A 57 -2.50 19.91 -6.77
CA THR A 57 -3.17 21.20 -6.53
C THR A 57 -3.42 21.51 -5.06
N VAL A 58 -3.27 20.52 -4.17
CA VAL A 58 -3.61 20.64 -2.74
C VAL A 58 -2.41 21.10 -1.93
N THR A 59 -2.59 22.18 -1.15
CA THR A 59 -1.56 22.77 -0.30
C THR A 59 -1.70 22.34 1.16
N MET A 60 -0.57 22.37 1.90
CA MET A 60 -0.55 22.11 3.35
C MET A 60 -1.46 23.08 4.13
N ASN A 61 -1.58 24.34 3.67
CA ASN A 61 -2.44 25.32 4.32
C ASN A 61 -3.92 24.99 4.18
N GLU A 62 -4.36 24.55 3.00
CA GLU A 62 -5.73 24.13 2.75
C GLU A 62 -6.09 22.88 3.56
N ILE A 63 -5.17 21.93 3.67
CA ILE A 63 -5.36 20.74 4.51
C ILE A 63 -5.55 21.13 5.98
N ALA A 64 -4.68 21.98 6.53
CA ALA A 64 -4.79 22.46 7.90
C ALA A 64 -6.13 23.18 8.16
N ALA A 65 -6.53 24.06 7.24
CA ALA A 65 -7.80 24.79 7.31
C ALA A 65 -9.01 23.84 7.24
N ALA A 66 -9.01 22.89 6.31
CA ALA A 66 -10.09 21.92 6.14
C ALA A 66 -10.21 20.95 7.33
N ALA A 67 -9.11 20.65 8.01
CA ALA A 67 -9.07 19.82 9.22
C ALA A 67 -9.44 20.59 10.51
N GLY A 68 -9.49 21.94 10.46
CA GLY A 68 -9.63 22.76 11.66
C GLY A 68 -8.43 22.66 12.62
N VAL A 69 -7.23 22.33 12.10
CA VAL A 69 -6.00 22.14 12.86
C VAL A 69 -4.98 23.21 12.53
N GLY A 70 -4.27 23.71 13.55
CA GLY A 70 -3.27 24.74 13.34
C GLY A 70 -2.15 24.30 12.38
N LYS A 71 -1.72 25.21 11.47
CA LYS A 71 -0.64 24.98 10.51
C LYS A 71 0.65 24.47 11.16
N GLY A 72 1.02 25.04 12.33
CA GLY A 72 2.20 24.59 13.09
C GLY A 72 2.13 23.12 13.51
N THR A 73 0.95 22.65 13.89
CA THR A 73 0.70 21.26 14.26
C THR A 73 0.88 20.32 13.05
N LEU A 74 0.37 20.72 11.88
CA LEU A 74 0.54 19.97 10.63
C LEU A 74 2.03 19.83 10.26
N PHE A 75 2.76 20.95 10.22
CA PHE A 75 4.18 20.93 9.86
C PHE A 75 5.05 20.20 10.89
N ARG A 76 4.77 20.36 12.19
CA ARG A 76 5.48 19.63 13.23
C ARG A 76 5.32 18.11 13.09
N ARG A 77 4.13 17.66 12.61
CA ARG A 77 3.80 16.23 12.52
C ARG A 77 4.32 15.57 11.25
N PHE A 78 4.20 16.22 10.11
CA PHE A 78 4.49 15.63 8.80
C PHE A 78 5.73 16.22 8.14
N GLY A 79 6.29 17.30 8.68
CA GLY A 79 7.46 17.99 8.17
C GLY A 79 7.21 18.74 6.87
N SER A 80 6.76 18.04 5.85
CA SER A 80 6.53 18.56 4.51
C SER A 80 5.28 17.96 3.86
N ARG A 81 4.91 18.47 2.68
CA ARG A 81 3.87 17.89 1.84
C ARG A 81 4.24 16.46 1.43
N ALA A 82 5.49 16.23 1.03
CA ALA A 82 5.97 14.88 0.69
C ALA A 82 5.85 13.92 1.87
N GLY A 83 6.22 14.35 3.08
CA GLY A 83 6.06 13.54 4.30
C GLY A 83 4.59 13.18 4.59
N LEU A 84 3.67 14.13 4.39
CA LEU A 84 2.24 13.84 4.51
C LEU A 84 1.76 12.81 3.46
N MET A 85 2.20 12.95 2.21
CA MET A 85 1.81 12.03 1.13
C MET A 85 2.33 10.62 1.35
N ILE A 86 3.56 10.47 1.86
CA ILE A 86 4.10 9.15 2.24
C ILE A 86 3.26 8.50 3.33
N VAL A 87 2.87 9.26 4.36
CA VAL A 87 2.02 8.72 5.44
C VAL A 87 0.64 8.31 4.92
N LEU A 88 0.05 9.06 3.97
CA LEU A 88 -1.21 8.68 3.34
C LEU A 88 -1.07 7.38 2.53
N LEU A 89 0.00 7.27 1.74
CA LEU A 89 0.28 6.07 0.98
C LEU A 89 0.44 4.84 1.88
N ASP A 90 1.19 4.97 2.99
CA ASP A 90 1.40 3.89 3.95
C ASP A 90 0.08 3.43 4.60
N GLU A 91 -0.80 4.37 4.99
CA GLU A 91 -2.10 4.02 5.56
C GLU A 91 -3.03 3.34 4.56
N ASP A 92 -3.05 3.84 3.32
CA ASP A 92 -3.89 3.29 2.27
C ASP A 92 -3.38 1.92 1.83
N GLU A 93 -2.05 1.71 1.77
CA GLU A 93 -1.42 0.41 1.53
C GLU A 93 -1.76 -0.59 2.64
N GLN A 94 -1.68 -0.19 3.90
CA GLN A 94 -2.07 -1.04 5.04
C GLN A 94 -3.56 -1.40 4.99
N ALA A 95 -4.43 -0.45 4.61
CA ALA A 95 -5.86 -0.71 4.47
C ALA A 95 -6.14 -1.70 3.33
N GLU A 96 -5.46 -1.60 2.19
CA GLU A 96 -5.55 -2.55 1.09
C GLU A 96 -5.09 -3.95 1.53
N GLN A 97 -3.96 -4.04 2.23
CA GLN A 97 -3.43 -5.31 2.76
C GLN A 97 -4.42 -5.97 3.73
N GLN A 98 -4.98 -5.21 4.66
CA GLN A 98 -6.02 -5.70 5.57
C GLN A 98 -7.25 -6.22 4.80
N ALA A 99 -7.66 -5.54 3.75
CA ALA A 99 -8.82 -5.92 2.96
C ALA A 99 -8.62 -7.28 2.25
N PHE A 100 -7.48 -7.54 1.62
CA PHE A 100 -7.26 -8.81 0.94
C PHE A 100 -6.83 -9.96 1.86
N LEU A 101 -6.25 -9.67 3.02
CA LEU A 101 -5.85 -10.69 3.99
C LEU A 101 -7.01 -11.12 4.89
N PHE A 102 -7.83 -10.18 5.34
CA PHE A 102 -8.81 -10.39 6.41
C PHE A 102 -10.21 -9.83 6.12
N GLY A 103 -10.38 -9.14 4.99
CA GLY A 103 -11.64 -8.50 4.63
C GLY A 103 -12.72 -9.47 4.15
N PRO A 104 -13.88 -8.95 3.76
CA PRO A 104 -14.98 -9.75 3.21
C PRO A 104 -14.71 -10.18 1.77
N ALA A 105 -15.52 -11.14 1.28
CA ALA A 105 -15.58 -11.48 -0.14
C ALA A 105 -15.96 -10.24 -1.00
N PRO A 106 -15.50 -10.18 -2.26
CA PRO A 106 -14.71 -11.19 -3.00
C PRO A 106 -13.20 -11.09 -2.76
N LEU A 107 -12.70 -10.05 -2.07
CA LEU A 107 -11.27 -9.79 -1.90
C LEU A 107 -10.66 -10.65 -0.80
N GLY A 108 -11.38 -10.83 0.28
CA GLY A 108 -10.92 -11.54 1.47
C GLY A 108 -11.01 -13.07 1.37
N PRO A 109 -10.55 -13.77 2.42
CA PRO A 109 -10.29 -15.23 2.40
C PRO A 109 -11.53 -16.10 2.27
N SER A 110 -12.73 -15.57 2.43
CA SER A 110 -13.99 -16.32 2.32
C SER A 110 -14.43 -16.61 0.87
N ALA A 111 -13.82 -15.95 -0.14
CA ALA A 111 -14.11 -16.17 -1.54
C ALA A 111 -13.18 -17.25 -2.15
N PRO A 112 -13.59 -17.93 -3.25
CA PRO A 112 -12.75 -18.84 -3.99
C PRO A 112 -11.45 -18.17 -4.50
N PRO A 113 -10.32 -18.91 -4.63
CA PRO A 113 -9.02 -18.34 -4.98
C PRO A 113 -9.02 -17.50 -6.26
N LEU A 114 -9.67 -17.97 -7.33
CA LEU A 114 -9.76 -17.22 -8.58
C LEU A 114 -10.55 -15.91 -8.40
N GLU A 115 -11.69 -15.94 -7.72
CA GLU A 115 -12.48 -14.73 -7.47
C GLU A 115 -11.69 -13.69 -6.67
N ARG A 116 -10.94 -14.14 -5.67
CA ARG A 116 -10.02 -13.29 -4.90
C ARG A 116 -8.95 -12.68 -5.80
N LEU A 117 -8.33 -13.47 -6.66
CA LEU A 117 -7.30 -13.00 -7.59
C LEU A 117 -7.86 -11.91 -8.53
N LEU A 118 -9.05 -12.11 -9.10
CA LEU A 118 -9.70 -11.14 -9.97
C LEU A 118 -10.02 -9.82 -9.23
N ALA A 119 -10.61 -9.92 -8.04
CA ALA A 119 -10.94 -8.78 -7.21
C ALA A 119 -9.69 -8.01 -6.75
N TYR A 120 -8.64 -8.75 -6.39
CA TYR A 120 -7.35 -8.19 -6.01
C TYR A 120 -6.73 -7.36 -7.13
N GLY A 121 -6.65 -7.87 -8.35
CA GLY A 121 -6.08 -7.13 -9.47
C GLY A 121 -6.80 -5.82 -9.75
N ARG A 122 -8.15 -5.83 -9.72
CA ARG A 122 -8.94 -4.59 -9.87
C ARG A 122 -8.73 -3.61 -8.72
N ALA A 123 -8.62 -4.08 -7.48
CA ALA A 123 -8.35 -3.24 -6.34
C ALA A 123 -6.95 -2.60 -6.44
N ARG A 124 -5.95 -3.42 -6.76
CA ARG A 124 -4.57 -2.96 -6.89
C ARG A 124 -4.37 -1.98 -8.05
N LEU A 125 -5.01 -2.19 -9.20
CA LEU A 125 -4.97 -1.24 -10.31
C LEU A 125 -5.53 0.13 -9.91
N ARG A 126 -6.64 0.17 -9.18
CA ARG A 126 -7.20 1.43 -8.65
C ARG A 126 -6.23 2.10 -7.68
N PHE A 127 -5.65 1.33 -6.77
CA PHE A 127 -4.66 1.83 -5.82
C PHE A 127 -3.46 2.44 -6.52
N VAL A 128 -2.85 1.70 -7.44
CA VAL A 128 -1.68 2.12 -8.20
C VAL A 128 -1.98 3.39 -9.00
N HIS A 129 -3.11 3.44 -9.70
CA HIS A 129 -3.51 4.64 -10.44
C HIS A 129 -3.71 5.85 -9.53
N THR A 130 -4.31 5.67 -8.35
CA THR A 130 -4.53 6.77 -7.39
C THR A 130 -3.23 7.31 -6.81
N HIS A 131 -2.24 6.44 -6.60
CA HIS A 131 -0.97 6.78 -5.93
C HIS A 131 0.24 6.80 -6.87
N HIS A 132 0.01 6.78 -8.20
CA HIS A 132 1.06 6.58 -9.21
C HIS A 132 2.27 7.51 -9.04
N ALA A 133 2.06 8.78 -8.77
CA ALA A 133 3.14 9.76 -8.66
C ALA A 133 4.13 9.41 -7.52
N LEU A 134 3.62 8.94 -6.39
CA LEU A 134 4.45 8.51 -5.26
C LEU A 134 5.09 7.16 -5.50
N LEU A 135 4.34 6.22 -6.07
CA LEU A 135 4.84 4.88 -6.39
C LEU A 135 5.93 4.93 -7.45
N SER A 136 5.77 5.73 -8.49
CA SER A 136 6.80 5.90 -9.54
C SER A 136 8.10 6.47 -8.99
N ASP A 137 8.06 7.35 -8.00
CA ASP A 137 9.27 7.86 -7.33
C ASP A 137 9.96 6.76 -6.50
N ILE A 138 9.18 5.91 -5.84
CA ILE A 138 9.69 4.76 -5.09
C ILE A 138 10.26 3.69 -6.03
N ASP A 139 9.58 3.39 -7.14
CA ASP A 139 9.97 2.35 -8.09
C ASP A 139 11.26 2.68 -8.86
N ARG A 140 11.72 3.93 -8.86
CA ARG A 140 13.04 4.33 -9.40
C ARG A 140 14.20 3.76 -8.59
N ASP A 141 14.00 3.41 -7.33
CA ASP A 141 15.01 2.69 -6.54
C ASP A 141 14.94 1.18 -6.88
N PRO A 142 16.01 0.58 -7.45
CA PRO A 142 16.03 -0.84 -7.78
C PRO A 142 15.78 -1.77 -6.57
N GLN A 143 16.05 -1.30 -5.36
CA GLN A 143 15.82 -2.08 -4.14
C GLN A 143 14.34 -2.11 -3.72
N SER A 144 13.53 -1.17 -4.19
CA SER A 144 12.10 -1.09 -3.88
C SER A 144 11.33 -2.35 -4.28
N ARG A 145 11.77 -3.04 -5.35
CA ARG A 145 11.19 -4.30 -5.84
C ARG A 145 11.25 -5.45 -4.83
N TYR A 146 12.06 -5.32 -3.81
CA TYR A 146 12.26 -6.32 -2.76
C TYR A 146 11.82 -5.82 -1.38
N ASN A 147 11.15 -4.68 -1.29
CA ASN A 147 10.62 -4.18 -0.05
C ASN A 147 9.45 -5.05 0.46
N ALA A 148 9.08 -4.86 1.73
CA ALA A 148 8.07 -5.68 2.37
C ALA A 148 6.68 -5.63 1.69
N PRO A 149 6.15 -4.47 1.27
CA PRO A 149 4.88 -4.41 0.54
C PRO A 149 4.90 -5.22 -0.77
N VAL A 150 5.90 -5.05 -1.63
CA VAL A 150 6.00 -5.79 -2.90
C VAL A 150 6.12 -7.30 -2.66
N THR A 151 6.88 -7.71 -1.64
CA THR A 151 7.01 -9.12 -1.26
C THR A 151 5.66 -9.71 -0.82
N LEU A 152 4.85 -8.96 -0.07
CA LEU A 152 3.53 -9.39 0.35
C LEU A 152 2.58 -9.56 -0.86
N HIS A 153 2.55 -8.60 -1.77
CA HIS A 153 1.74 -8.68 -3.00
C HIS A 153 2.15 -9.88 -3.87
N ARG A 154 3.46 -10.10 -4.05
CA ARG A 154 4.00 -11.28 -4.76
C ARG A 154 3.51 -12.57 -4.11
N THR A 155 3.67 -12.71 -2.80
CA THR A 155 3.25 -13.89 -2.05
C THR A 155 1.74 -14.11 -2.17
N HIS A 156 0.94 -13.04 -2.10
CA HIS A 156 -0.50 -13.13 -2.23
C HIS A 156 -0.95 -13.66 -3.59
N ILE A 157 -0.40 -13.12 -4.68
CA ILE A 157 -0.66 -13.60 -6.05
C ILE A 157 -0.25 -15.07 -6.20
N HIS A 158 0.96 -15.41 -5.73
CA HIS A 158 1.50 -16.78 -5.79
C HIS A 158 0.58 -17.79 -5.12
N VAL A 159 0.18 -17.53 -3.87
CA VAL A 159 -0.71 -18.41 -3.10
C VAL A 159 -2.08 -18.54 -3.77
N LEU A 160 -2.62 -17.48 -4.36
CA LEU A 160 -3.91 -17.55 -5.06
C LEU A 160 -3.82 -18.34 -6.36
N LEU A 161 -2.76 -18.19 -7.14
CA LEU A 161 -2.52 -19.00 -8.34
C LEU A 161 -2.36 -20.49 -8.00
N GLU A 162 -1.59 -20.81 -6.97
CA GLU A 162 -1.41 -22.18 -6.48
C GLU A 162 -2.75 -22.79 -6.04
N ALA A 163 -3.49 -22.06 -5.19
CA ALA A 163 -4.79 -22.51 -4.69
C ALA A 163 -5.86 -22.61 -5.79
N ALA A 164 -5.73 -21.86 -6.88
CA ALA A 164 -6.61 -21.95 -8.05
C ALA A 164 -6.26 -23.14 -8.98
N GLY A 165 -5.20 -23.89 -8.68
CA GLY A 165 -4.76 -25.06 -9.45
C GLY A 165 -4.05 -24.69 -10.76
N THR A 166 -3.39 -23.53 -10.81
CA THR A 166 -2.63 -23.09 -11.99
C THR A 166 -1.50 -24.08 -12.32
N THR A 167 -1.34 -24.38 -13.59
CA THR A 167 -0.28 -25.26 -14.08
C THR A 167 0.87 -24.47 -14.72
N GLY A 168 2.07 -25.07 -14.79
CA GLY A 168 3.25 -24.44 -15.38
C GLY A 168 4.17 -23.79 -14.35
N HIS A 169 4.93 -22.79 -14.77
CA HIS A 169 5.95 -22.14 -13.92
C HIS A 169 5.32 -21.04 -13.07
N LEU A 170 4.92 -21.40 -11.85
CA LEU A 170 4.13 -20.54 -10.94
C LEU A 170 4.82 -19.22 -10.63
N ASP A 171 6.14 -19.22 -10.35
CA ASP A 171 6.88 -17.96 -10.07
C ASP A 171 6.86 -17.02 -11.27
N ALA A 172 7.07 -17.52 -12.48
CA ALA A 172 7.04 -16.70 -13.69
C ALA A 172 5.64 -16.12 -13.95
N GLN A 173 4.58 -16.87 -13.67
CA GLN A 173 3.21 -16.41 -13.78
C GLN A 173 2.89 -15.34 -12.73
N THR A 174 3.40 -15.51 -11.52
CA THR A 174 3.30 -14.52 -10.44
C THR A 174 3.97 -13.22 -10.83
N GLU A 175 5.21 -13.26 -11.32
CA GLU A 175 5.93 -12.07 -11.77
C GLU A 175 5.25 -11.41 -12.98
N ALA A 176 4.71 -12.17 -13.92
CA ALA A 176 3.96 -11.63 -15.06
C ALA A 176 2.72 -10.86 -14.62
N LEU A 177 1.95 -11.40 -13.67
CA LEU A 177 0.79 -10.69 -13.11
C LEU A 177 1.23 -9.47 -12.30
N LEU A 178 2.28 -9.56 -11.51
CA LEU A 178 2.79 -8.44 -10.72
C LEU A 178 3.29 -7.30 -11.60
N ALA A 179 3.92 -7.61 -12.74
CA ALA A 179 4.41 -6.60 -13.69
C ALA A 179 3.30 -5.71 -14.28
N LEU A 180 2.10 -6.25 -14.45
CA LEU A 180 0.94 -5.48 -14.93
C LEU A 180 0.39 -4.48 -13.90
N LEU A 181 0.86 -4.55 -12.66
CA LEU A 181 0.45 -3.70 -11.54
C LEU A 181 1.53 -2.67 -11.16
N GLN A 182 2.60 -2.54 -11.96
CA GLN A 182 3.63 -1.53 -11.73
C GLN A 182 3.11 -0.14 -12.11
N ALA A 183 3.50 0.88 -11.34
CA ALA A 183 2.97 2.24 -11.51
C ALA A 183 3.29 2.84 -12.88
N ASP A 184 4.52 2.68 -13.35
CA ASP A 184 4.96 3.15 -14.67
C ASP A 184 4.22 2.44 -15.81
N TYR A 185 3.98 1.14 -15.69
CA TYR A 185 3.18 0.40 -16.68
C TYR A 185 1.73 0.90 -16.73
N VAL A 186 1.07 1.02 -15.58
CA VAL A 186 -0.35 1.45 -15.51
C VAL A 186 -0.50 2.86 -16.07
N GLU A 187 0.38 3.79 -15.70
CA GLU A 187 0.36 5.17 -16.20
C GLU A 187 0.61 5.26 -17.71
N HIS A 188 1.58 4.51 -18.22
CA HIS A 188 1.82 4.43 -19.65
C HIS A 188 0.58 3.93 -20.42
N GLN A 189 -0.08 2.88 -19.93
CA GLN A 189 -1.30 2.36 -20.58
C GLN A 189 -2.44 3.37 -20.59
N ILE A 190 -2.60 4.15 -19.52
CA ILE A 190 -3.68 5.15 -19.41
C ILE A 190 -3.34 6.40 -20.22
N ASN A 191 -2.18 7.01 -19.98
CA ASN A 191 -1.86 8.34 -20.49
C ASN A 191 -1.38 8.34 -21.94
N GLU A 192 -0.64 7.30 -22.36
CA GLU A 192 -0.07 7.25 -23.71
C GLU A 192 -0.88 6.37 -24.68
N ARG A 193 -1.45 5.27 -24.16
CA ARG A 193 -2.25 4.35 -24.98
C ARG A 193 -3.76 4.59 -24.91
N GLY A 194 -4.23 5.45 -23.99
CA GLY A 194 -5.63 5.84 -23.86
C GLY A 194 -6.54 4.74 -23.31
N LEU A 195 -5.98 3.71 -22.63
CA LEU A 195 -6.80 2.67 -22.00
C LEU A 195 -7.46 3.22 -20.74
N THR A 196 -8.69 2.77 -20.48
CA THR A 196 -9.35 3.05 -19.21
C THR A 196 -8.90 2.09 -18.13
N LEU A 197 -9.07 2.49 -16.87
CA LEU A 197 -8.80 1.61 -15.72
C LEU A 197 -9.67 0.33 -15.75
N GLU A 198 -10.89 0.42 -16.29
CA GLU A 198 -11.78 -0.72 -16.50
C GLU A 198 -11.19 -1.71 -17.52
N GLN A 199 -10.71 -1.21 -18.67
CA GLN A 199 -10.06 -2.04 -19.69
C GLN A 199 -8.79 -2.73 -19.15
N LEU A 200 -8.02 -2.06 -18.31
CA LEU A 200 -6.88 -2.69 -17.63
C LEU A 200 -7.32 -3.79 -16.66
N GLY A 201 -8.40 -3.57 -15.93
CA GLY A 201 -9.04 -4.59 -15.09
C GLY A 201 -9.50 -5.81 -15.88
N ASP A 202 -10.11 -5.61 -17.03
CA ASP A 202 -10.57 -6.68 -17.92
C ASP A 202 -9.39 -7.47 -18.52
N ALA A 203 -8.32 -6.77 -18.88
CA ALA A 203 -7.08 -7.41 -19.36
C ALA A 203 -6.42 -8.27 -18.26
N TRP A 204 -6.37 -7.75 -17.03
CA TRP A 204 -5.93 -8.51 -15.87
C TRP A 204 -6.76 -9.77 -15.66
N GLU A 205 -8.09 -9.64 -15.60
CA GLU A 205 -8.98 -10.77 -15.41
C GLU A 205 -8.85 -11.81 -16.52
N SER A 206 -8.77 -11.37 -17.79
CA SER A 206 -8.58 -12.27 -18.92
C SER A 206 -7.31 -13.10 -18.78
N LEU A 207 -6.19 -12.48 -18.37
CA LEU A 207 -4.93 -13.21 -18.16
C LEU A 207 -5.02 -14.16 -16.96
N ALA A 208 -5.54 -13.69 -15.83
CA ALA A 208 -5.67 -14.52 -14.63
C ALA A 208 -6.55 -15.76 -14.87
N ARG A 209 -7.68 -15.61 -15.58
CA ARG A 209 -8.54 -16.74 -15.97
C ARG A 209 -7.81 -17.74 -16.85
N LYS A 210 -7.06 -17.28 -17.86
CA LYS A 210 -6.28 -18.17 -18.75
C LYS A 210 -5.22 -18.94 -17.99
N LEU A 211 -4.52 -18.29 -17.05
CA LEU A 211 -3.53 -18.97 -16.21
C LEU A 211 -4.15 -20.04 -15.32
N CYS A 212 -5.36 -19.82 -14.84
CA CYS A 212 -6.11 -20.77 -14.02
C CYS A 212 -6.94 -21.79 -14.84
N GLY A 213 -6.74 -21.86 -16.16
CA GLY A 213 -7.44 -22.82 -17.03
C GLY A 213 -8.95 -22.57 -17.20
N ARG A 214 -9.37 -21.29 -17.15
CA ARG A 214 -10.78 -20.87 -17.23
C ARG A 214 -11.04 -19.94 -18.42
#